data_5fd86be8ec3f9d04ae82e3fd0c373980
#
_entry.id   5fd86be8ec3f9d04ae82e3fd0c373980
#
_cell.length_a   1.000
_cell.length_b   1.000
_cell.length_c   1.000
_cell.angle_alpha   90.00
_cell.angle_beta   90.00
_cell.angle_gamma   90.00
#
_symmetry.space_group_name_H-M   'P 1'
#
loop_
_entity.id
_entity.type
_entity.pdbx_description
1 polymer ?
#
loop_
_entity_poly.entity_id
_entity_poly.type
_entity_poly.pdbx_seq_one_letter_code
_entity_poly.pdbx_strand_id
1 'polypeptide(L)'
;MDLSFTGRGMRVTEDIRMTAERKLAPLERLEPRTTRIEVELINEHHPRLDGLKRVEAALRIPRKTFRAEAEAEDVPTAIDRVKEKLERQLRDHHGRKRPWRRKRGLESALTHPEAEPSAEQEE
;
A
#
# COMPACT_ATOMS: atom_id res chain seq x y z
N MET A 1 5.33 -14.18 5.52
CA MET A 1 4.25 -13.21 5.32
C MET A 1 2.99 -13.92 4.91
N ASP A 2 1.89 -13.56 5.52
CA ASP A 2 0.60 -14.13 5.17
C ASP A 2 -0.15 -13.20 4.25
N LEU A 3 -0.76 -13.77 3.22
CA LEU A 3 -1.64 -13.02 2.35
C LEU A 3 -3.04 -13.59 2.53
N SER A 4 -4.00 -12.72 2.83
CA SER A 4 -5.38 -13.16 2.92
C SER A 4 -6.22 -12.34 1.96
N PHE A 5 -7.22 -12.98 1.40
CA PHE A 5 -8.05 -12.35 0.38
C PHE A 5 -9.52 -12.47 0.73
N THR A 6 -10.25 -11.41 0.47
CA THR A 6 -11.70 -11.39 0.66
C THR A 6 -12.30 -10.77 -0.60
N GLY A 7 -13.37 -11.39 -1.08
CA GLY A 7 -14.08 -10.84 -2.25
C GLY A 7 -15.44 -10.30 -1.83
N ARG A 8 -15.77 -9.14 -2.37
CA ARG A 8 -17.08 -8.55 -2.17
C ARG A 8 -17.67 -8.28 -3.54
N GLY A 9 -18.75 -8.99 -3.86
CA GLY A 9 -19.34 -8.88 -5.18
C GLY A 9 -18.51 -9.52 -6.26
N MET A 10 -17.52 -10.30 -5.88
CA MET A 10 -16.71 -11.03 -6.85
C MET A 10 -16.00 -12.17 -6.14
N ARG A 11 -15.59 -13.15 -6.95
CA ARG A 11 -14.90 -14.32 -6.43
C ARG A 11 -13.39 -14.11 -6.53
N VAL A 12 -12.67 -14.54 -5.51
CA VAL A 12 -11.22 -14.50 -5.53
C VAL A 12 -10.76 -15.78 -6.22
N THR A 13 -10.39 -15.70 -7.48
CA THR A 13 -9.96 -16.85 -8.23
C THR A 13 -8.49 -17.14 -7.97
N GLU A 14 -8.06 -18.33 -8.36
CA GLU A 14 -6.66 -18.71 -8.19
C GLU A 14 -5.76 -17.80 -9.01
N ASP A 15 -6.19 -17.43 -10.20
CA ASP A 15 -5.41 -16.54 -11.05
C ASP A 15 -5.21 -15.18 -10.38
N ILE A 16 -6.26 -14.64 -9.79
CA ILE A 16 -6.17 -13.35 -9.10
C ILE A 16 -5.24 -13.48 -7.90
N ARG A 17 -5.37 -14.58 -7.14
CA ARG A 17 -4.53 -14.79 -5.98
C ARG A 17 -3.06 -14.86 -6.37
N MET A 18 -2.74 -15.62 -7.41
CA MET A 18 -1.36 -15.75 -7.85
C MET A 18 -0.81 -14.43 -8.37
N THR A 19 -1.63 -13.70 -9.11
CA THR A 19 -1.22 -12.40 -9.60
C THR A 19 -0.92 -11.45 -8.45
N ALA A 20 -1.79 -11.43 -7.45
CA ALA A 20 -1.61 -10.55 -6.31
C ALA A 20 -0.36 -10.93 -5.52
N GLU A 21 -0.14 -12.23 -5.33
CA GLU A 21 1.04 -12.68 -4.60
C GLU A 21 2.31 -12.21 -5.29
N ARG A 22 2.35 -12.36 -6.61
CA ARG A 22 3.53 -11.95 -7.35
C ARG A 22 3.75 -10.45 -7.28
N LYS A 23 2.67 -9.68 -7.42
CA LYS A 23 2.79 -8.23 -7.44
C LYS A 23 3.10 -7.65 -6.07
N LEU A 24 2.61 -8.28 -5.02
CA LEU A 24 2.80 -7.75 -3.67
C LEU A 24 4.03 -8.29 -2.97
N ALA A 25 4.64 -9.34 -3.51
CA ALA A 25 5.83 -9.92 -2.89
C ALA A 25 6.95 -8.90 -2.62
N PRO A 26 7.21 -7.94 -3.52
CA PRO A 26 8.28 -6.98 -3.24
C PRO A 26 8.05 -6.17 -1.98
N LEU A 27 6.81 -6.04 -1.52
CA LEU A 27 6.55 -5.29 -0.30
C LEU A 27 7.18 -5.99 0.90
N GLU A 28 7.21 -7.31 0.89
CA GLU A 28 7.82 -8.04 2.00
C GLU A 28 9.32 -7.78 2.04
N ARG A 29 9.93 -7.67 0.87
CA ARG A 29 11.37 -7.36 0.82
C ARG A 29 11.63 -5.95 1.30
N LEU A 30 10.73 -5.04 0.98
CA LEU A 30 10.87 -3.65 1.41
C LEU A 30 10.66 -3.52 2.91
N GLU A 31 9.76 -4.34 3.47
CA GLU A 31 9.49 -4.32 4.90
C GLU A 31 9.45 -5.75 5.42
N PRO A 32 10.62 -6.29 5.83
CA PRO A 32 10.67 -7.69 6.30
C PRO A 32 9.84 -7.98 7.54
N ARG A 33 9.48 -6.95 8.28
CA ARG A 33 8.66 -7.16 9.49
C ARG A 33 7.19 -7.33 9.18
N THR A 34 6.81 -7.34 7.91
CA THR A 34 5.42 -7.53 7.53
C THR A 34 4.94 -8.88 8.01
N THR A 35 3.87 -8.89 8.79
CA THR A 35 3.28 -10.13 9.30
C THR A 35 2.15 -10.59 8.39
N ARG A 36 1.40 -9.67 7.80
CA ARG A 36 0.25 -10.03 7.01
C ARG A 36 -0.12 -8.91 6.06
N ILE A 37 -0.60 -9.27 4.89
CA ILE A 37 -1.25 -8.32 3.99
C ILE A 37 -2.65 -8.85 3.74
N GLU A 38 -3.65 -8.04 4.08
CA GLU A 38 -5.04 -8.39 3.86
C GLU A 38 -5.52 -7.63 2.64
N VAL A 39 -6.06 -8.36 1.68
CA VAL A 39 -6.49 -7.78 0.41
C VAL A 39 -7.98 -8.01 0.23
N GLU A 40 -8.70 -6.94 -0.02
CA GLU A 40 -10.13 -7.04 -0.29
C GLU A 40 -10.38 -6.60 -1.72
N LEU A 41 -11.05 -7.47 -2.48
CA LEU A 41 -11.37 -7.21 -3.88
C LEU A 41 -12.85 -6.91 -3.97
N ILE A 42 -13.18 -5.74 -4.48
CA ILE A 42 -14.56 -5.25 -4.46
C ILE A 42 -15.04 -4.99 -5.87
N ASN A 43 -16.15 -5.62 -6.21
CA ASN A 43 -16.79 -5.40 -7.49
C ASN A 43 -18.28 -5.23 -7.26
N GLU A 44 -18.62 -4.26 -6.42
CA GLU A 44 -20.01 -4.01 -6.10
C GLU A 44 -20.58 -3.08 -7.14
N HIS A 45 -21.87 -3.26 -7.39
CA HIS A 45 -22.55 -2.39 -8.31
C HIS A 45 -22.83 -1.08 -7.60
N HIS A 46 -21.96 -0.12 -7.82
CA HIS A 46 -22.03 1.16 -7.13
C HIS A 46 -21.87 2.26 -8.16
N PRO A 47 -22.72 3.29 -8.14
CA PRO A 47 -22.62 4.36 -9.14
C PRO A 47 -21.26 5.03 -9.19
N ARG A 48 -20.60 5.13 -8.05
CA ARG A 48 -19.30 5.80 -7.99
C ARG A 48 -18.19 4.97 -8.63
N LEU A 49 -18.36 3.65 -8.66
CA LEU A 49 -17.34 2.80 -9.25
C LEU A 49 -17.49 2.69 -10.76
N ASP A 50 -18.72 2.83 -11.24
CA ASP A 50 -18.99 2.88 -12.66
C ASP A 50 -18.23 1.80 -13.44
N GLY A 51 -18.38 0.54 -13.00
CA GLY A 51 -17.72 -0.56 -13.69
C GLY A 51 -16.29 -0.81 -13.27
N LEU A 52 -15.73 0.04 -12.43
CA LEU A 52 -14.37 -0.15 -11.97
C LEU A 52 -14.30 -1.21 -10.88
N LYS A 53 -13.14 -1.83 -10.78
CA LYS A 53 -12.84 -2.75 -9.69
C LYS A 53 -12.06 -1.99 -8.63
N ARG A 54 -12.39 -2.26 -7.38
CA ARG A 54 -11.72 -1.60 -6.27
C ARG A 54 -10.92 -2.62 -5.48
N VAL A 55 -9.71 -2.25 -5.10
CA VAL A 55 -8.86 -3.10 -4.28
C VAL A 55 -8.44 -2.30 -3.06
N GLU A 56 -8.61 -2.90 -1.89
CA GLU A 56 -8.15 -2.31 -0.65
C GLU A 56 -7.18 -3.29 -0.02
N ALA A 57 -6.10 -2.78 0.56
CA ALA A 57 -5.13 -3.63 1.20
C ALA A 57 -4.66 -3.01 2.50
N ALA A 58 -4.38 -3.88 3.47
CA ALA A 58 -3.83 -3.46 4.74
C ALA A 58 -2.57 -4.30 4.97
N LEU A 59 -1.44 -3.64 5.10
CA LEU A 59 -0.17 -4.29 5.38
C LEU A 59 0.15 -4.07 6.84
N ARG A 60 0.32 -5.17 7.58
CA ARG A 60 0.50 -5.09 9.02
C ARG A 60 1.93 -5.40 9.41
N ILE A 61 2.49 -4.54 10.24
CA ILE A 61 3.74 -4.80 10.93
C ILE A 61 3.45 -4.62 12.41
N PRO A 62 4.37 -5.01 13.28
CA PRO A 62 4.10 -4.81 14.71
C PRO A 62 3.81 -3.35 15.01
N ARG A 63 2.68 -3.11 15.65
CA ARG A 63 2.27 -1.79 16.11
C ARG A 63 1.83 -0.82 15.03
N LYS A 64 1.75 -1.25 13.79
CA LYS A 64 1.33 -0.33 12.74
C LYS A 64 0.71 -1.06 11.58
N THR A 65 -0.26 -0.40 10.96
CA THR A 65 -0.91 -0.93 9.78
C THR A 65 -0.89 0.15 8.71
N PHE A 66 -0.46 -0.23 7.51
CA PHE A 66 -0.48 0.66 6.36
C PHE A 66 -1.65 0.25 5.47
N ARG A 67 -2.43 1.21 5.03
CA ARG A 67 -3.60 0.92 4.22
C ARG A 67 -3.53 1.69 2.92
N ALA A 68 -4.06 1.08 1.88
CA ALA A 68 -4.14 1.73 0.58
C ALA A 68 -5.34 1.16 -0.17
N GLU A 69 -5.87 1.96 -1.08
CA GLU A 69 -6.97 1.52 -1.91
C GLU A 69 -6.81 2.15 -3.28
N ALA A 70 -7.34 1.48 -4.28
CA ALA A 70 -7.26 1.98 -5.63
C ALA A 70 -8.36 1.36 -6.47
N GLU A 71 -8.70 2.03 -7.56
CA GLU A 71 -9.72 1.58 -8.50
C GLU A 71 -9.11 1.52 -9.87
N ALA A 72 -9.54 0.57 -10.67
CA ALA A 72 -9.07 0.44 -12.03
C ALA A 72 -10.06 -0.43 -12.80
N GLU A 73 -9.89 -0.48 -14.11
CA GLU A 73 -10.79 -1.26 -14.93
C GLU A 73 -10.62 -2.76 -14.69
N ASP A 74 -9.45 -3.18 -14.25
CA ASP A 74 -9.24 -4.58 -13.95
C ASP A 74 -8.50 -4.70 -12.62
N VAL A 75 -8.61 -5.90 -12.04
CA VAL A 75 -8.03 -6.15 -10.74
C VAL A 75 -6.50 -6.03 -10.73
N PRO A 76 -5.78 -6.61 -11.70
CA PRO A 76 -4.31 -6.50 -11.66
C PRO A 76 -3.81 -5.06 -11.65
N THR A 77 -4.45 -4.18 -12.43
CA THR A 77 -4.06 -2.79 -12.44
C THR A 77 -4.33 -2.13 -11.11
N ALA A 78 -5.48 -2.44 -10.51
CA ALA A 78 -5.80 -1.88 -9.20
C ALA A 78 -4.80 -2.36 -8.15
N ILE A 79 -4.38 -3.61 -8.24
CA ILE A 79 -3.39 -4.15 -7.30
C ILE A 79 -2.06 -3.42 -7.48
N ASP A 80 -1.65 -3.15 -8.71
CA ASP A 80 -0.43 -2.40 -8.96
C ASP A 80 -0.48 -1.03 -8.29
N ARG A 81 -1.62 -0.36 -8.41
CA ARG A 81 -1.76 0.97 -7.81
C ARG A 81 -1.71 0.92 -6.30
N VAL A 82 -2.34 -0.10 -5.72
CA VAL A 82 -2.29 -0.28 -4.27
C VAL A 82 -0.85 -0.56 -3.83
N LYS A 83 -0.16 -1.40 -4.58
CA LYS A 83 1.23 -1.72 -4.26
C LYS A 83 2.07 -0.45 -4.24
N GLU A 84 1.92 0.40 -5.25
CA GLU A 84 2.70 1.63 -5.32
C GLU A 84 2.43 2.54 -4.13
N LYS A 85 1.16 2.61 -3.72
CA LYS A 85 0.81 3.45 -2.57
C LYS A 85 1.42 2.90 -1.29
N LEU A 86 1.39 1.59 -1.13
CA LEU A 86 1.98 0.98 0.06
C LEU A 86 3.50 1.15 0.06
N GLU A 87 4.13 1.02 -1.10
CA GLU A 87 5.57 1.24 -1.19
C GLU A 87 5.94 2.64 -0.74
N ARG A 88 5.18 3.62 -1.17
CA ARG A 88 5.46 4.99 -0.79
C ARG A 88 5.33 5.18 0.71
N GLN A 89 4.27 4.60 1.29
CA GLN A 89 4.07 4.71 2.72
C GLN A 89 5.19 4.04 3.50
N LEU A 90 5.65 2.90 3.02
CA LEU A 90 6.74 2.19 3.70
C LEU A 90 8.04 2.97 3.62
N ARG A 91 8.33 3.56 2.47
CA ARG A 91 9.54 4.34 2.33
C ARG A 91 9.50 5.57 3.22
N ASP A 92 8.35 6.22 3.30
CA ASP A 92 8.20 7.35 4.20
C ASP A 92 8.42 6.93 5.65
N HIS A 93 7.86 5.78 6.01
CA HIS A 93 7.99 5.27 7.36
C HIS A 93 9.45 4.97 7.70
N HIS A 94 10.16 4.34 6.77
CA HIS A 94 11.57 4.03 6.97
C HIS A 94 12.40 5.30 7.08
N GLY A 95 12.04 6.31 6.30
CA GLY A 95 12.73 7.59 6.37
C GLY A 95 12.58 8.24 7.73
N ARG A 96 11.38 8.13 8.30
CA ARG A 96 11.16 8.71 9.63
C ARG A 96 11.92 7.98 10.71
N LYS A 97 12.27 6.71 10.47
CA LYS A 97 13.02 5.97 11.45
C LYS A 97 14.48 6.30 11.45
N ARG A 98 14.89 7.20 10.58
CA ARG A 98 16.29 7.63 10.52
C ARG A 98 16.35 9.09 10.91
N PRO A 99 16.09 9.39 12.16
CA PRO A 99 16.04 10.78 12.62
C PRO A 99 17.34 11.54 12.39
N TRP A 100 18.48 10.84 12.45
CA TRP A 100 19.74 11.51 12.20
C TRP A 100 19.81 12.07 10.78
N ARG A 101 19.29 11.32 9.83
CA ARG A 101 19.28 11.76 8.44
C ARG A 101 18.33 12.93 8.27
N ARG A 102 17.18 12.84 8.88
CA ARG A 102 16.19 13.88 8.76
C ARG A 102 16.67 15.15 9.44
N LYS A 103 17.29 15.00 10.59
CA LYS A 103 17.81 16.12 11.32
C LYS A 103 18.89 16.81 10.51
N ARG A 104 19.75 16.04 9.88
CA ARG A 104 20.79 16.61 9.05
C ARG A 104 20.17 17.34 7.87
N GLY A 105 19.13 16.77 7.31
CA GLY A 105 18.43 17.43 6.22
C GLY A 105 17.84 18.74 6.64
N LEU A 106 17.34 18.77 7.83
CA LEU A 106 16.77 20.00 8.35
C LEU A 106 17.82 21.05 8.52
N GLU A 107 18.96 20.67 9.03
CA GLU A 107 20.00 21.64 9.24
C GLU A 107 20.49 22.21 7.94
N SER A 108 20.58 21.37 6.96
CA SER A 108 21.07 21.85 5.70
C SER A 108 19.97 22.47 4.90
N ALA A 109 18.83 21.97 5.06
CA ALA A 109 17.80 22.46 4.25
C ALA A 109 16.80 23.18 4.98
N LEU A 110 16.95 23.16 6.15
CA LEU A 110 16.01 23.76 6.84
C LEU A 110 15.40 24.59 6.09
N THR A 111 15.61 24.12 5.51
CA THR A 111 15.34 24.44 4.74
C THR A 111 14.64 23.67 4.07
N HIS A 112 14.28 22.72 4.09
CA HIS A 112 13.65 21.89 3.41
C HIS A 112 12.64 21.37 3.61
N PRO A 113 12.34 21.53 3.61
CA PRO A 113 11.52 20.94 3.71
C PRO A 113 10.83 20.33 3.43
N GLU A 114 10.71 20.08 3.29
CA GLU A 114 10.18 19.37 2.91
C GLU A 114 9.75 18.72 2.90
N ALA A 115 10.06 18.77 2.88
CA ALA A 115 9.69 18.00 2.84
C ALA A 115 9.14 17.51 3.30
N GLU A 116 8.80 17.65 3.53
CA GLU A 116 8.24 17.09 3.90
C GLU A 116 7.43 16.92 3.88
N PRO A 117 7.31 17.01 3.81
CA PRO A 117 6.44 16.62 3.83
C PRO A 117 5.75 16.20 3.68
N SER A 118 5.69 15.93 3.40
CA SER A 118 5.12 15.32 3.22
C SER A 118 4.63 14.69 3.68
N ALA A 119 4.63 14.56 3.87
CA ALA A 119 4.25 13.90 4.25
C ALA A 119 3.47 13.77 4.76
N GLU A 120 3.14 13.95 4.86
CA GLU A 120 2.56 13.82 5.31
C GLU A 120 1.68 13.59 5.08
N GLN A 121 1.41 13.46 4.67
CA GLN A 121 0.69 13.15 4.45
C GLN A 121 0.14 12.30 4.49
N GLU A 122 0.13 11.82 4.49
CA GLU A 122 -0.27 10.98 4.55
C GLU A 122 -0.70 10.48 5.15
N GLU A 123 -0.92 10.37 5.42
CA GLU A 123 -1.30 9.91 5.98
C GLU A 123 -1.94 9.93 6.35
#